data_7829485f47a2fc0533defa8c26ddb15b
#
_entry.id   7829485f47a2fc0533defa8c26ddb15b
#
_cell.length_a   1.000
_cell.length_b   1.000
_cell.length_c   1.000
_cell.angle_alpha   90.00
_cell.angle_beta   90.00
_cell.angle_gamma   90.00
#
_symmetry.space_group_name_H-M   'P 1'
#
loop_
_entity.id
_entity.type
_entity.pdbx_description
1 polymer ?
#
loop_
_entity_poly.entity_id
_entity_poly.type
_entity_poly.pdbx_seq_one_letter_code
_entity_poly.pdbx_strand_id
1 'polypeptide(L)'
;LPQWNCGCANCNDARAGRIAGMTQSSVAVTSGGQAVVLNASPDIRAQLEACGLHPPALRGSPVNSVVLTNGDVDHVAGLLSLREGTPFTIHATPTTLEILDQPIFRVLNPDHVGKAPIALDEPFEPLPGLRVTAFAVPGKVALYLEEGEPDTALMGEQTVGLMLEAVGRRVFYIPGCAKVTDDLLARLEGADLLLFDGTVWADDDMARSGTGAKTGARMGHLAMSGPEGSIARLSGLTG
;
A
#
# COMPACT_ATOMS: atom_id res chain seq x y z
N LEU A 1 13.48 -0.54 -5.21
CA LEU A 1 14.93 -0.58 -5.50
C LEU A 1 15.19 -0.38 -6.98
N PRO A 2 16.20 0.40 -7.35
CA PRO A 2 17.07 1.18 -6.45
C PRO A 2 16.40 2.45 -5.97
N GLN A 3 16.74 2.91 -4.76
CA GLN A 3 16.38 4.26 -4.30
C GLN A 3 17.26 5.28 -5.03
N TRP A 4 16.67 6.36 -5.55
CA TRP A 4 17.36 7.30 -6.45
C TRP A 4 18.63 7.95 -5.86
N ASN A 5 18.65 8.22 -4.56
CA ASN A 5 19.74 8.85 -3.82
C ASN A 5 20.53 7.88 -2.92
N CYS A 6 20.41 6.57 -3.12
CA CYS A 6 21.09 5.56 -2.31
C CYS A 6 22.15 4.81 -3.10
N GLY A 7 23.37 4.71 -2.54
CA GLY A 7 24.50 3.97 -3.07
C GLY A 7 24.83 2.70 -2.29
N CYS A 8 23.92 2.17 -1.48
CA CYS A 8 24.17 0.91 -0.76
C CYS A 8 24.33 -0.28 -1.73
N ALA A 9 24.83 -1.41 -1.22
CA ALA A 9 25.09 -2.60 -2.03
C ALA A 9 23.86 -3.02 -2.85
N ASN A 10 22.70 -3.15 -2.20
CA ASN A 10 21.44 -3.57 -2.87
C ASN A 10 21.03 -2.60 -4.00
N CYS A 11 21.10 -1.28 -3.75
CA CYS A 11 20.78 -0.29 -4.77
C CYS A 11 21.76 -0.32 -5.96
N ASN A 12 23.05 -0.52 -5.69
CA ASN A 12 24.06 -0.66 -6.74
C ASN A 12 23.90 -1.98 -7.51
N ASP A 13 23.54 -3.06 -6.84
CA ASP A 13 23.26 -4.35 -7.46
C ASP A 13 22.02 -4.30 -8.36
N ALA A 14 20.96 -3.61 -7.92
CA ALA A 14 19.78 -3.38 -8.75
C ALA A 14 20.12 -2.55 -10.00
N ARG A 15 20.89 -1.45 -9.86
CA ARG A 15 21.33 -0.64 -11.01
C ARG A 15 22.19 -1.42 -12.00
N ALA A 16 22.98 -2.37 -11.49
CA ALA A 16 23.82 -3.22 -12.31
C ALA A 16 23.08 -4.46 -12.87
N GLY A 17 21.80 -4.63 -12.58
CA GLY A 17 21.02 -5.77 -13.03
C GLY A 17 21.38 -7.10 -12.33
N ARG A 18 22.15 -7.08 -11.23
CA ARG A 18 22.51 -8.28 -10.47
C ARG A 18 21.37 -8.79 -9.59
N ILE A 19 20.48 -7.90 -9.17
CA ILE A 19 19.20 -8.24 -8.53
C ILE A 19 18.07 -7.50 -9.25
N ALA A 20 16.86 -8.01 -9.14
CA ALA A 20 15.69 -7.37 -9.73
C ALA A 20 15.43 -6.00 -9.10
N GLY A 21 15.15 -5.01 -9.93
CA GLY A 21 14.58 -3.75 -9.46
C GLY A 21 13.16 -3.95 -8.95
N MET A 22 12.75 -3.12 -7.98
CA MET A 22 11.39 -3.15 -7.42
C MET A 22 10.84 -1.74 -7.37
N THR A 23 9.60 -1.56 -7.77
CA THR A 23 8.84 -0.32 -7.56
C THR A 23 8.32 -0.24 -6.14
N GLN A 24 7.75 0.91 -5.78
CA GLN A 24 7.10 1.11 -4.49
C GLN A 24 5.80 0.30 -4.39
N SER A 25 5.23 0.21 -3.18
CA SER A 25 4.07 -0.65 -2.90
C SER A 25 2.85 -0.23 -3.71
N SER A 26 2.37 -1.14 -4.56
CA SER A 26 1.09 -1.03 -5.27
C SER A 26 0.72 -2.41 -5.82
N VAL A 27 -0.57 -2.71 -5.85
CA VAL A 27 -1.11 -3.96 -6.42
C VAL A 27 -2.28 -3.61 -7.33
N ALA A 28 -2.36 -4.25 -8.50
CA ALA A 28 -3.53 -4.15 -9.36
C ALA A 28 -4.35 -5.45 -9.30
N VAL A 29 -5.65 -5.31 -9.09
CA VAL A 29 -6.63 -6.39 -9.22
C VAL A 29 -7.44 -6.14 -10.47
N THR A 30 -7.48 -7.12 -11.38
CA THR A 30 -8.11 -6.95 -12.70
C THR A 30 -9.23 -7.94 -12.92
N SER A 31 -10.31 -7.48 -13.55
CA SER A 31 -11.42 -8.32 -14.01
C SER A 31 -12.12 -7.65 -15.19
N GLY A 32 -12.40 -8.42 -16.26
CA GLY A 32 -13.18 -7.94 -17.40
C GLY A 32 -12.61 -6.71 -18.12
N GLY A 33 -11.29 -6.52 -18.13
CA GLY A 33 -10.63 -5.35 -18.71
C GLY A 33 -10.67 -4.09 -17.84
N GLN A 34 -11.16 -4.20 -16.62
CA GLN A 34 -11.18 -3.14 -15.61
C GLN A 34 -10.16 -3.45 -14.49
N ALA A 35 -9.71 -2.44 -13.77
CA ALA A 35 -8.74 -2.57 -12.71
C ALA A 35 -9.07 -1.74 -11.47
N VAL A 36 -8.77 -2.32 -10.31
CA VAL A 36 -8.64 -1.62 -9.04
C VAL A 36 -7.16 -1.58 -8.68
N VAL A 37 -6.65 -0.41 -8.34
CA VAL A 37 -5.26 -0.23 -7.89
C VAL A 37 -5.26 -0.03 -6.37
N LEU A 38 -4.52 -0.86 -5.66
CA LEU A 38 -4.30 -0.72 -4.22
C LEU A 38 -3.03 0.10 -4.01
N ASN A 39 -3.17 1.30 -3.48
CA ASN A 39 -2.19 2.38 -3.35
C ASN A 39 -1.65 2.91 -4.70
N ALA A 40 -1.57 4.22 -4.80
CA ALA A 40 -1.01 4.91 -5.95
C ALA A 40 0.38 5.47 -5.61
N SER A 41 1.42 4.66 -5.83
CA SER A 41 2.79 5.07 -5.57
C SER A 41 3.30 6.08 -6.59
N PRO A 42 4.39 6.82 -6.30
CA PRO A 42 5.07 7.67 -7.30
C PRO A 42 5.46 6.94 -8.59
N ASP A 43 5.63 5.60 -8.52
CA ASP A 43 5.98 4.76 -9.67
C ASP A 43 4.76 4.32 -10.50
N ILE A 44 3.55 4.79 -10.18
CA ILE A 44 2.27 4.31 -10.75
C ILE A 44 2.29 4.20 -12.28
N ARG A 45 2.91 5.13 -12.98
CA ARG A 45 2.98 5.11 -14.45
C ARG A 45 3.74 3.89 -14.96
N ALA A 46 4.92 3.61 -14.38
CA ALA A 46 5.71 2.44 -14.74
C ALA A 46 5.02 1.14 -14.32
N GLN A 47 4.31 1.16 -13.19
CA GLN A 47 3.56 0.01 -12.67
C GLN A 47 2.39 -0.35 -13.58
N LEU A 48 1.59 0.62 -14.01
CA LEU A 48 0.47 0.39 -14.95
C LEU A 48 0.97 -0.16 -16.27
N GLU A 49 2.07 0.37 -16.81
CA GLU A 49 2.69 -0.12 -18.05
C GLU A 49 3.19 -1.56 -17.89
N ALA A 50 3.89 -1.86 -16.79
CA ALA A 50 4.42 -3.19 -16.52
C ALA A 50 3.32 -4.25 -16.31
N CYS A 51 2.15 -3.85 -15.80
CA CYS A 51 0.99 -4.72 -15.64
C CYS A 51 0.14 -4.86 -16.92
N GLY A 52 0.51 -4.20 -18.02
CA GLY A 52 -0.26 -4.20 -19.26
C GLY A 52 -1.63 -3.48 -19.13
N LEU A 53 -1.76 -2.56 -18.19
CA LEU A 53 -2.98 -1.79 -17.99
C LEU A 53 -3.02 -0.59 -18.93
N HIS A 54 -3.18 -0.88 -20.22
CA HIS A 54 -3.15 0.10 -21.28
C HIS A 54 -4.54 0.71 -21.54
N PRO A 55 -4.62 1.93 -22.10
CA PRO A 55 -5.88 2.54 -22.47
C PRO A 55 -6.71 1.65 -23.41
N PRO A 56 -8.01 1.47 -23.16
CA PRO A 56 -8.89 0.65 -24.02
C PRO A 56 -9.20 1.29 -25.37
N ALA A 57 -8.86 2.56 -25.54
CA ALA A 57 -9.10 3.36 -26.76
C ALA A 57 -8.03 4.45 -26.90
N LEU A 58 -8.20 5.40 -27.83
CA LEU A 58 -7.30 6.54 -28.05
C LEU A 58 -7.05 7.34 -26.75
N ARG A 59 -8.03 7.44 -25.91
CA ARG A 59 -7.97 7.98 -24.54
C ARG A 59 -8.83 7.12 -23.64
N GLY A 60 -8.49 7.08 -22.36
CA GLY A 60 -9.19 6.29 -21.34
C GLY A 60 -8.21 5.61 -20.38
N SER A 61 -8.75 4.90 -19.42
CA SER A 61 -7.99 4.12 -18.45
C SER A 61 -8.77 2.86 -18.10
N PRO A 62 -8.13 1.71 -17.93
CA PRO A 62 -8.76 0.54 -17.32
C PRO A 62 -8.93 0.67 -15.81
N VAL A 63 -8.28 1.66 -15.17
CA VAL A 63 -8.37 1.88 -13.73
C VAL A 63 -9.69 2.55 -13.39
N ASN A 64 -10.57 1.83 -12.71
CA ASN A 64 -11.89 2.30 -12.27
C ASN A 64 -11.85 2.79 -10.82
N SER A 65 -10.96 2.24 -10.01
CA SER A 65 -10.85 2.57 -8.60
C SER A 65 -9.42 2.53 -8.11
N VAL A 66 -9.13 3.39 -7.13
CA VAL A 66 -7.91 3.34 -6.31
C VAL A 66 -8.34 3.17 -4.87
N VAL A 67 -7.80 2.17 -4.17
CA VAL A 67 -8.05 1.94 -2.74
C VAL A 67 -6.78 2.28 -1.98
N LEU A 68 -6.86 3.18 -1.02
CA LEU A 68 -5.70 3.63 -0.23
C LEU A 68 -5.69 2.97 1.15
N THR A 69 -4.51 2.55 1.59
CA THR A 69 -4.31 1.93 2.90
C THR A 69 -3.84 2.91 3.97
N ASN A 70 -3.23 4.02 3.57
CA ASN A 70 -2.82 5.13 4.43
C ASN A 70 -2.52 6.37 3.57
N GLY A 71 -2.07 7.46 4.20
CA GLY A 71 -1.76 8.73 3.56
C GLY A 71 -0.28 8.98 3.26
N ASP A 72 0.60 8.01 3.41
CA ASP A 72 2.02 8.21 3.12
C ASP A 72 2.27 8.54 1.63
N VAL A 73 3.33 9.31 1.36
CA VAL A 73 3.66 9.80 0.01
C VAL A 73 3.78 8.66 -1.00
N ASP A 74 4.35 7.55 -0.60
CA ASP A 74 4.51 6.36 -1.44
C ASP A 74 3.20 5.60 -1.71
N HIS A 75 2.10 5.97 -1.04
CA HIS A 75 0.76 5.43 -1.28
C HIS A 75 -0.17 6.39 -2.01
N VAL A 76 0.03 7.71 -1.91
CA VAL A 76 -0.92 8.70 -2.45
C VAL A 76 -0.37 9.57 -3.57
N ALA A 77 0.96 9.77 -3.67
CA ALA A 77 1.51 10.75 -4.61
C ALA A 77 1.31 10.36 -6.09
N GLY A 78 1.15 9.08 -6.39
CA GLY A 78 0.84 8.61 -7.73
C GLY A 78 -0.52 9.09 -8.25
N LEU A 79 -1.46 9.46 -7.37
CA LEU A 79 -2.73 10.08 -7.76
C LEU A 79 -2.51 11.33 -8.61
N LEU A 80 -1.45 12.09 -8.33
CA LEU A 80 -1.10 13.29 -9.11
C LEU A 80 -0.78 12.96 -10.57
N SER A 81 -0.30 11.74 -10.86
CA SER A 81 -0.09 11.25 -12.23
C SER A 81 -1.38 10.81 -12.91
N LEU A 82 -2.43 10.50 -12.15
CA LEU A 82 -3.73 10.05 -12.67
C LEU A 82 -4.71 11.21 -12.96
N ARG A 83 -4.26 12.47 -12.90
CA ARG A 83 -5.05 13.69 -13.08
C ARG A 83 -5.57 13.93 -14.51
N GLU A 84 -5.33 13.02 -15.45
CA GLU A 84 -5.50 13.25 -16.89
C GLU A 84 -6.97 13.20 -17.39
N GLY A 85 -7.96 13.41 -16.51
CA GLY A 85 -9.36 13.55 -16.88
C GLY A 85 -10.06 12.21 -17.24
N THR A 86 -9.50 11.10 -16.81
CA THR A 86 -10.17 9.79 -16.91
C THR A 86 -10.92 9.50 -15.62
N PRO A 87 -12.18 9.00 -15.69
CA PRO A 87 -12.99 8.75 -14.52
C PRO A 87 -12.45 7.59 -13.67
N PHE A 88 -12.33 7.80 -12.34
CA PHE A 88 -12.12 6.74 -11.37
C PHE A 88 -12.59 7.19 -9.98
N THR A 89 -12.72 6.24 -9.05
CA THR A 89 -13.11 6.52 -7.66
C THR A 89 -11.96 6.19 -6.71
N ILE A 90 -11.67 7.10 -5.78
CA ILE A 90 -10.73 6.88 -4.67
C ILE A 90 -11.54 6.40 -3.47
N HIS A 91 -11.24 5.19 -3.00
CA HIS A 91 -11.77 4.61 -1.77
C HIS A 91 -10.71 4.70 -0.68
N ALA A 92 -11.02 5.35 0.43
CA ALA A 92 -10.14 5.44 1.59
C ALA A 92 -10.94 5.75 2.85
N THR A 93 -10.33 5.52 4.00
CA THR A 93 -10.92 5.95 5.27
C THR A 93 -11.10 7.47 5.30
N PRO A 94 -12.05 8.01 6.07
CA PRO A 94 -12.22 9.46 6.26
C PRO A 94 -10.89 10.15 6.58
N THR A 95 -10.12 9.62 7.52
CA THR A 95 -8.80 10.15 7.92
C THR A 95 -7.82 10.26 6.73
N THR A 96 -7.79 9.26 5.84
CA THR A 96 -6.94 9.31 4.65
C THR A 96 -7.51 10.27 3.59
N LEU A 97 -8.84 10.37 3.45
CA LEU A 97 -9.46 11.32 2.51
C LEU A 97 -9.21 12.78 2.90
N GLU A 98 -9.16 13.12 4.19
CA GLU A 98 -8.80 14.47 4.67
C GLU A 98 -7.42 14.90 4.18
N ILE A 99 -6.46 13.98 4.06
CA ILE A 99 -5.14 14.25 3.49
C ILE A 99 -5.26 14.70 2.03
N LEU A 100 -6.19 14.14 1.28
CA LEU A 100 -6.44 14.49 -0.12
C LEU A 100 -7.21 15.81 -0.30
N ASP A 101 -7.56 16.52 0.77
CA ASP A 101 -8.12 17.88 0.71
C ASP A 101 -7.04 18.95 0.62
N GLN A 102 -5.76 18.58 0.73
CA GLN A 102 -4.63 19.49 0.52
C GLN A 102 -4.65 20.09 -0.89
N PRO A 103 -4.24 21.38 -1.04
CA PRO A 103 -4.36 22.11 -2.30
C PRO A 103 -3.76 21.42 -3.52
N ILE A 104 -2.70 20.64 -3.35
CA ILE A 104 -2.03 19.93 -4.45
C ILE A 104 -2.95 18.90 -5.11
N PHE A 105 -3.85 18.26 -4.34
CA PHE A 105 -4.77 17.26 -4.87
C PHE A 105 -5.98 17.86 -5.60
N ARG A 106 -6.15 19.20 -5.64
CA ARG A 106 -7.17 19.86 -6.47
C ARG A 106 -6.94 19.70 -7.97
N VAL A 107 -5.77 19.18 -8.38
CA VAL A 107 -5.52 18.73 -9.76
C VAL A 107 -6.37 17.53 -10.17
N LEU A 108 -6.93 16.79 -9.20
CA LEU A 108 -7.90 15.71 -9.42
C LEU A 108 -9.29 16.35 -9.59
N ASN A 109 -9.68 16.58 -10.85
CA ASN A 109 -10.95 17.23 -11.17
C ASN A 109 -12.13 16.41 -10.61
N PRO A 110 -12.98 16.97 -9.73
CA PRO A 110 -14.12 16.27 -9.14
C PRO A 110 -15.18 15.83 -10.16
N ASP A 111 -15.19 16.38 -11.37
CA ASP A 111 -16.08 15.91 -12.45
C ASP A 111 -15.67 14.52 -12.96
N HIS A 112 -14.44 14.08 -12.68
CA HIS A 112 -13.89 12.80 -13.13
C HIS A 112 -13.47 11.89 -11.98
N VAL A 113 -13.00 12.47 -10.86
CA VAL A 113 -12.45 11.71 -9.74
C VAL A 113 -13.38 11.78 -8.54
N GLY A 114 -14.06 10.67 -8.27
CA GLY A 114 -14.90 10.51 -7.08
C GLY A 114 -14.05 10.20 -5.83
N LYS A 115 -14.53 10.63 -4.65
CA LYS A 115 -14.03 10.21 -3.34
C LYS A 115 -15.14 9.43 -2.63
N ALA A 116 -14.88 8.19 -2.24
CA ALA A 116 -15.81 7.32 -1.55
C ALA A 116 -15.22 6.92 -0.19
N PRO A 117 -15.74 7.44 0.93
CA PRO A 117 -15.28 7.02 2.25
C PRO A 117 -15.65 5.55 2.48
N ILE A 118 -14.71 4.81 3.08
CA ILE A 118 -14.89 3.44 3.53
C ILE A 118 -14.80 3.36 5.04
N ALA A 119 -15.65 2.53 5.66
CA ALA A 119 -15.60 2.26 7.09
C ALA A 119 -14.77 0.99 7.37
N LEU A 120 -14.17 0.94 8.56
CA LEU A 120 -13.46 -0.26 9.01
C LEU A 120 -14.46 -1.40 9.22
N ASP A 121 -14.04 -2.59 8.83
CA ASP A 121 -14.79 -3.85 8.95
C ASP A 121 -16.14 -3.87 8.18
N GLU A 122 -16.37 -2.88 7.32
CA GLU A 122 -17.52 -2.86 6.42
C GLU A 122 -17.06 -3.15 4.97
N PRO A 123 -17.67 -4.16 4.30
CA PRO A 123 -17.31 -4.49 2.94
C PRO A 123 -17.86 -3.47 1.94
N PHE A 124 -17.07 -3.18 0.90
CA PHE A 124 -17.49 -2.43 -0.28
C PHE A 124 -17.04 -3.13 -1.56
N GLU A 125 -17.59 -2.74 -2.69
CA GLU A 125 -17.33 -3.39 -3.99
C GLU A 125 -16.78 -2.36 -4.99
N PRO A 126 -15.45 -2.18 -5.08
CA PRO A 126 -14.84 -1.22 -5.99
C PRO A 126 -14.84 -1.67 -7.47
N LEU A 127 -15.12 -2.95 -7.70
CA LEU A 127 -15.24 -3.57 -9.01
C LEU A 127 -16.25 -4.72 -8.90
N PRO A 128 -17.14 -4.94 -9.91
CA PRO A 128 -18.12 -6.03 -9.86
C PRO A 128 -17.50 -7.39 -9.54
N GLY A 129 -18.00 -8.03 -8.48
CA GLY A 129 -17.52 -9.33 -7.99
C GLY A 129 -16.24 -9.28 -7.15
N LEU A 130 -15.70 -8.11 -6.87
CA LEU A 130 -14.59 -7.92 -5.94
C LEU A 130 -15.09 -7.23 -4.67
N ARG A 131 -15.18 -7.96 -3.58
CA ARG A 131 -15.47 -7.41 -2.25
C ARG A 131 -14.17 -7.05 -1.55
N VAL A 132 -14.11 -5.85 -0.98
CA VAL A 132 -12.95 -5.38 -0.22
C VAL A 132 -13.42 -4.94 1.16
N THR A 133 -12.69 -5.34 2.19
CA THR A 133 -12.93 -4.91 3.57
C THR A 133 -11.64 -4.32 4.12
N ALA A 134 -11.68 -3.06 4.53
CA ALA A 134 -10.56 -2.42 5.23
C ALA A 134 -10.64 -2.73 6.72
N PHE A 135 -9.50 -2.99 7.35
CA PHE A 135 -9.40 -3.23 8.79
C PHE A 135 -8.16 -2.54 9.37
N ALA A 136 -8.25 -2.08 10.62
CA ALA A 136 -7.13 -1.42 11.27
C ALA A 136 -5.96 -2.40 11.49
N VAL A 137 -4.75 -1.90 11.27
CA VAL A 137 -3.50 -2.58 11.65
C VAL A 137 -2.63 -1.64 12.48
N PRO A 138 -1.75 -2.16 13.37
CA PRO A 138 -0.83 -1.31 14.11
C PRO A 138 0.03 -0.50 13.13
N GLY A 139 -0.01 0.82 13.27
CA GLY A 139 0.69 1.73 12.38
C GLY A 139 0.78 3.13 12.99
N LYS A 140 1.16 4.10 12.18
CA LYS A 140 1.30 5.50 12.59
C LYS A 140 0.62 6.43 11.61
N VAL A 141 0.53 7.70 11.94
CA VAL A 141 0.15 8.75 10.99
C VAL A 141 1.22 8.91 9.90
N ALA A 142 0.84 9.46 8.74
CA ALA A 142 1.79 9.76 7.67
C ALA A 142 2.94 10.66 8.17
N LEU A 143 4.15 10.43 7.65
CA LEU A 143 5.38 11.08 8.13
C LEU A 143 5.28 12.60 8.28
N TYR A 144 4.63 13.26 7.33
CA TYR A 144 4.49 14.74 7.33
C TYR A 144 3.39 15.25 8.27
N LEU A 145 2.68 14.36 8.94
CA LEU A 145 1.69 14.66 9.99
C LEU A 145 2.21 14.28 11.39
N GLU A 146 3.44 13.77 11.51
CA GLU A 146 4.01 13.42 12.80
C GLU A 146 4.33 14.69 13.62
N GLU A 147 3.89 14.69 14.87
CA GLU A 147 4.23 15.69 15.88
C GLU A 147 5.06 15.00 16.99
N GLY A 148 6.39 15.15 16.92
CA GLY A 148 7.30 14.50 17.87
C GLY A 148 7.57 13.02 17.58
N GLU A 149 7.71 12.21 18.63
CA GLU A 149 7.86 10.77 18.48
C GLU A 149 6.52 10.13 18.10
N PRO A 150 6.45 9.36 16.99
CA PRO A 150 5.19 8.76 16.58
C PRO A 150 4.81 7.59 17.48
N ASP A 151 3.53 7.48 17.75
CA ASP A 151 2.94 6.24 18.23
C ASP A 151 2.74 5.29 17.06
N THR A 152 3.53 4.21 17.02
CA THR A 152 3.46 3.18 15.96
C THR A 152 2.50 2.04 16.30
N ALA A 153 1.85 2.09 17.46
CA ALA A 153 0.86 1.10 17.89
C ALA A 153 -0.59 1.57 17.67
N LEU A 154 -0.78 2.70 16.99
CA LEU A 154 -2.12 3.21 16.72
C LEU A 154 -2.94 2.18 15.91
N MET A 155 -4.16 1.96 16.39
CA MET A 155 -5.16 1.10 15.73
C MET A 155 -6.34 1.98 15.32
N GLY A 156 -6.49 2.20 14.01
CA GLY A 156 -7.57 3.06 13.51
C GLY A 156 -7.48 3.29 12.00
N GLU A 157 -8.07 4.39 11.56
CA GLU A 157 -8.24 4.72 10.15
C GLU A 157 -6.94 5.17 9.44
N GLN A 158 -5.90 5.54 10.19
CA GLN A 158 -4.66 6.09 9.64
C GLN A 158 -3.81 5.05 8.90
N THR A 159 -3.92 3.76 9.29
CA THR A 159 -3.22 2.64 8.63
C THR A 159 -4.11 1.41 8.61
N VAL A 160 -4.43 0.92 7.43
CA VAL A 160 -5.33 -0.23 7.26
C VAL A 160 -4.70 -1.32 6.40
N GLY A 161 -5.06 -2.56 6.71
CA GLY A 161 -4.95 -3.69 5.81
C GLY A 161 -6.24 -3.84 5.00
N LEU A 162 -6.15 -4.54 3.89
CA LEU A 162 -7.30 -4.85 3.02
C LEU A 162 -7.46 -6.37 2.91
N MET A 163 -8.67 -6.86 3.13
CA MET A 163 -9.10 -8.19 2.75
C MET A 163 -9.88 -8.09 1.44
N LEU A 164 -9.44 -8.85 0.45
CA LEU A 164 -10.07 -8.92 -0.87
C LEU A 164 -10.69 -10.30 -1.04
N GLU A 165 -11.94 -10.34 -1.44
CA GLU A 165 -12.69 -11.58 -1.66
C GLU A 165 -13.27 -11.59 -3.08
N ALA A 166 -12.93 -12.60 -3.85
CA ALA A 166 -13.47 -12.85 -5.18
C ALA A 166 -13.37 -14.33 -5.52
N VAL A 167 -14.34 -14.86 -6.23
CA VAL A 167 -14.39 -16.26 -6.73
C VAL A 167 -14.07 -17.31 -5.66
N GLY A 168 -14.50 -17.07 -4.42
CA GLY A 168 -14.28 -17.97 -3.28
C GLY A 168 -12.86 -17.94 -2.70
N ARG A 169 -12.03 -16.97 -3.07
CA ARG A 169 -10.68 -16.76 -2.56
C ARG A 169 -10.62 -15.55 -1.65
N ARG A 170 -9.73 -15.60 -0.65
CA ARG A 170 -9.40 -14.50 0.25
C ARG A 170 -7.94 -14.12 0.14
N VAL A 171 -7.69 -12.87 -0.23
CA VAL A 171 -6.36 -12.29 -0.36
C VAL A 171 -6.23 -11.14 0.63
N PHE A 172 -5.13 -11.08 1.36
CA PHE A 172 -4.83 -9.98 2.24
C PHE A 172 -3.69 -9.13 1.69
N TYR A 173 -3.84 -7.81 1.76
CA TYR A 173 -2.83 -6.83 1.41
C TYR A 173 -2.57 -5.89 2.58
N ILE A 174 -1.39 -5.98 3.17
CA ILE A 174 -0.97 -5.23 4.37
C ILE A 174 0.42 -4.64 4.10
N PRO A 175 0.51 -3.51 3.39
CA PRO A 175 1.79 -2.94 2.95
C PRO A 175 2.56 -2.21 4.04
N GLY A 176 1.95 -1.94 5.19
CA GLY A 176 2.57 -1.33 6.35
C GLY A 176 1.96 -1.88 7.63
N CYS A 177 2.79 -2.40 8.53
CA CYS A 177 2.35 -2.95 9.81
C CYS A 177 3.48 -2.92 10.82
N ALA A 178 3.27 -2.23 11.94
CA ALA A 178 4.28 -2.10 12.98
C ALA A 178 4.39 -3.34 13.87
N LYS A 179 3.34 -4.18 13.94
CA LYS A 179 3.29 -5.37 14.79
C LYS A 179 2.26 -6.37 14.32
N VAL A 180 2.61 -7.65 14.28
CA VAL A 180 1.65 -8.75 14.08
C VAL A 180 1.08 -9.13 15.46
N THR A 181 -0.19 -8.76 15.70
CA THR A 181 -0.94 -9.09 16.92
C THR A 181 -1.63 -10.45 16.76
N ASP A 182 -2.07 -11.04 17.88
CA ASP A 182 -2.82 -12.29 17.85
C ASP A 182 -4.20 -12.13 17.18
N ASP A 183 -4.82 -10.96 17.33
CA ASP A 183 -6.06 -10.62 16.61
C ASP A 183 -5.85 -10.55 15.10
N LEU A 184 -4.71 -9.98 14.66
CA LEU A 184 -4.34 -9.97 13.25
C LEU A 184 -4.09 -11.39 12.74
N LEU A 185 -3.37 -12.23 13.48
CA LEU A 185 -3.17 -13.64 13.13
C LEU A 185 -4.51 -14.38 12.97
N ALA A 186 -5.42 -14.23 13.92
CA ALA A 186 -6.74 -14.83 13.86
C ALA A 186 -7.54 -14.37 12.62
N ARG A 187 -7.41 -13.09 12.22
CA ARG A 187 -8.04 -12.55 11.01
C ARG A 187 -7.46 -13.15 9.72
N LEU A 188 -6.16 -13.44 9.70
CA LEU A 188 -5.44 -13.95 8.54
C LEU A 188 -5.62 -15.46 8.32
N GLU A 189 -6.14 -16.22 9.30
CA GLU A 189 -6.36 -17.65 9.16
C GLU A 189 -7.22 -17.99 7.94
N GLY A 190 -6.78 -19.01 7.18
CA GLY A 190 -7.45 -19.44 5.95
C GLY A 190 -7.29 -18.45 4.78
N ALA A 191 -6.28 -17.61 4.78
CA ALA A 191 -5.94 -16.75 3.66
C ALA A 191 -5.37 -17.56 2.51
N ASP A 192 -5.90 -17.40 1.29
CA ASP A 192 -5.33 -18.02 0.08
C ASP A 192 -4.02 -17.35 -0.34
N LEU A 193 -3.86 -16.05 -0.05
CA LEU A 193 -2.66 -15.26 -0.31
C LEU A 193 -2.54 -14.12 0.68
N LEU A 194 -1.34 -13.91 1.18
CA LEU A 194 -0.98 -12.76 2.01
C LEU A 194 0.16 -11.98 1.35
N LEU A 195 -0.09 -10.71 1.04
CA LEU A 195 0.91 -9.73 0.65
C LEU A 195 1.17 -8.84 1.86
N PHE A 196 2.30 -9.05 2.52
CA PHE A 196 2.64 -8.40 3.78
C PHE A 196 3.84 -7.48 3.65
N ASP A 197 3.93 -6.50 4.54
CA ASP A 197 5.02 -5.54 4.68
C ASP A 197 6.40 -6.22 4.67
N GLY A 198 7.25 -5.80 3.76
CA GLY A 198 8.63 -6.29 3.60
C GLY A 198 9.65 -5.14 3.54
N THR A 199 9.36 -4.01 4.19
CA THR A 199 10.15 -2.78 4.09
C THR A 199 11.57 -2.94 4.62
N VAL A 200 11.77 -3.65 5.75
CA VAL A 200 13.09 -3.88 6.35
C VAL A 200 13.29 -5.36 6.67
N TRP A 201 14.51 -5.85 6.39
CA TRP A 201 14.91 -7.21 6.80
C TRP A 201 15.18 -7.29 8.30
N ALA A 202 15.99 -6.35 8.83
CA ALA A 202 16.24 -6.17 10.24
C ALA A 202 15.91 -4.74 10.66
N ASP A 203 15.56 -4.53 11.91
CA ASP A 203 15.13 -3.23 12.43
C ASP A 203 16.19 -2.12 12.22
N ASP A 204 17.47 -2.48 12.26
CA ASP A 204 18.63 -1.59 12.13
C ASP A 204 19.24 -1.53 10.70
N ASP A 205 18.52 -1.98 9.66
CA ASP A 205 19.04 -2.06 8.28
C ASP A 205 19.61 -0.74 7.77
N MET A 206 18.99 0.39 8.08
CA MET A 206 19.49 1.69 7.65
C MET A 206 20.84 2.03 8.29
N ALA A 207 21.00 1.76 9.57
CA ALA A 207 22.26 1.97 10.28
C ALA A 207 23.36 1.02 9.77
N ARG A 208 23.03 -0.25 9.57
CA ARG A 208 23.96 -1.27 9.06
C ARG A 208 24.44 -0.98 7.64
N SER A 209 23.57 -0.43 6.79
CA SER A 209 23.91 -0.04 5.44
C SER A 209 24.53 1.36 5.32
N GLY A 210 24.62 2.11 6.42
CA GLY A 210 25.12 3.49 6.44
C GLY A 210 24.23 4.50 5.73
N THR A 211 22.93 4.16 5.53
CA THR A 211 22.00 5.01 4.79
C THR A 211 21.13 5.89 5.69
N GLY A 212 21.16 5.69 7.00
CA GLY A 212 20.40 6.49 7.95
C GLY A 212 20.43 5.89 9.36
N ALA A 213 19.73 6.55 10.30
CA ALA A 213 19.66 6.13 11.70
C ALA A 213 18.26 5.66 12.14
N LYS A 214 17.24 5.78 11.27
CA LYS A 214 15.87 5.33 11.60
C LYS A 214 15.81 3.81 11.62
N THR A 215 15.08 3.27 12.61
CA THR A 215 14.76 1.84 12.66
C THR A 215 13.47 1.54 11.93
N GLY A 216 13.25 0.27 11.59
CA GLY A 216 11.98 -0.20 11.04
C GLY A 216 10.81 0.14 11.97
N ALA A 217 10.96 -0.16 13.26
CA ALA A 217 9.95 0.14 14.28
C ALA A 217 9.61 1.64 14.33
N ARG A 218 10.62 2.54 14.28
CA ARG A 218 10.39 4.00 14.24
C ARG A 218 9.63 4.43 12.98
N MET A 219 9.80 3.71 11.89
CA MET A 219 9.09 3.99 10.63
C MET A 219 7.68 3.37 10.58
N GLY A 220 7.30 2.56 11.56
CA GLY A 220 6.01 1.86 11.58
C GLY A 220 6.02 0.53 10.82
N HIS A 221 7.19 -0.07 10.64
CA HIS A 221 7.38 -1.33 9.92
C HIS A 221 7.99 -2.41 10.81
N LEU A 222 7.36 -3.59 10.83
CA LEU A 222 7.91 -4.76 11.50
C LEU A 222 9.05 -5.35 10.67
N ALA A 223 10.20 -5.63 11.32
CA ALA A 223 11.29 -6.35 10.65
C ALA A 223 10.84 -7.75 10.20
N MET A 224 11.34 -8.18 9.02
CA MET A 224 11.02 -9.51 8.49
C MET A 224 11.71 -10.62 9.28
N SER A 225 12.96 -10.41 9.68
CA SER A 225 13.81 -11.40 10.36
C SER A 225 13.70 -11.36 11.88
N GLY A 226 14.22 -12.40 12.52
CA GLY A 226 14.24 -12.54 13.98
C GLY A 226 13.02 -13.28 14.54
N PRO A 227 13.04 -13.66 15.83
CA PRO A 227 11.99 -14.46 16.44
C PRO A 227 10.64 -13.74 16.53
N GLU A 228 10.65 -12.41 16.63
CA GLU A 228 9.45 -11.56 16.62
C GLU A 228 9.18 -10.92 15.25
N GLY A 229 9.98 -11.25 14.23
CA GLY A 229 9.83 -10.74 12.87
C GLY A 229 8.59 -11.30 12.17
N SER A 230 8.18 -10.62 11.10
CA SER A 230 6.96 -10.99 10.39
C SER A 230 7.00 -12.41 9.84
N ILE A 231 8.15 -12.90 9.36
CA ILE A 231 8.30 -14.28 8.86
C ILE A 231 8.02 -15.29 9.98
N ALA A 232 8.62 -15.11 11.16
CA ALA A 232 8.41 -16.02 12.27
C ALA A 232 6.95 -15.96 12.79
N ARG A 233 6.40 -14.77 12.94
CA ARG A 233 5.03 -14.58 13.44
C ARG A 233 3.97 -15.14 12.49
N LEU A 234 4.17 -15.06 11.18
CA LEU A 234 3.22 -15.50 10.16
C LEU A 234 3.41 -16.96 9.75
N SER A 235 4.49 -17.64 10.18
CA SER A 235 4.84 -19.00 9.75
C SER A 235 3.84 -20.08 10.17
N GLY A 236 2.99 -19.80 11.16
CA GLY A 236 1.95 -20.73 11.64
C GLY A 236 0.61 -20.61 10.94
N LEU A 237 0.44 -19.65 10.02
CA LEU A 237 -0.81 -19.50 9.28
C LEU A 237 -1.04 -20.70 8.38
N THR A 238 -2.28 -21.21 8.38
CA THR A 238 -2.74 -22.29 7.49
C THR A 238 -3.74 -21.74 6.49
N GLY A 239 -3.54 -22.02 5.20
CA GLY A 239 -4.40 -21.61 4.09
C GLY A 239 -4.77 -22.79 3.20
#